data_9986dda26cd1ee34a0d3f729c1d4afea
#
_entry.id   9986dda26cd1ee34a0d3f729c1d4afea
#
_cell.length_a   1.000
_cell.length_b   1.000
_cell.length_c   1.000
_cell.angle_alpha   90.00
_cell.angle_beta   90.00
_cell.angle_gamma   90.00
#
_symmetry.space_group_name_H-M   'P 1'
#
loop_
_entity.id
_entity.type
_entity.pdbx_description
1 polymer ?
#
loop_
_entity_poly.entity_id
_entity_poly.type
_entity_poly.pdbx_seq_one_letter_code
_entity_poly.pdbx_strand_id
1 'polypeptide(L)'
;MPEDFPHASVIEGIRFTAQVGIPNIVQGLFSKRELPTKVAAKVGADHFGYELVEGMVNSYGPGPFYVRVAKDEALLVHHPDDLKFVLGGSPDPFASDPEPKLKGMSAFQPDALTISRGDLWAQRRAFADAVLDPGTPVHRLASSFLGVAADTARELTGPAVDYHVMDNAFQRMTRRVVFGDHAADDSHLMDVLGELMSQGNKMPGEPGPQYPELIEIIEGHLAKAEPGSLAAEIAAIPAPPGGAAGQVIHWLFAMGDTLAANTLRALAALATHNAEQSEVRAEIAAADISTPQGVASLKYLAGCLLEAMRLWPTTGMFARVSTRDIEFPNGAVLPEGRQVLIYNTFNHRNRARIPYADRFAPGEWASGSAGEDWSFNFFSHGPQGCPGAGLSVFLGQAVMANMLSAGALSVSGVRLDSGKPLPHSLDLFGFEVQITGAV
;
A
#
# COMPACT_ATOMS: atom_id res chain seq x y z
N MET A 1 -33.06 12.16 21.10
CA MET A 1 -33.00 11.76 19.67
C MET A 1 -31.55 11.36 19.45
N PRO A 2 -31.23 10.30 18.74
CA PRO A 2 -29.85 10.04 18.39
C PRO A 2 -29.28 11.29 17.72
N GLU A 3 -28.06 11.69 18.09
CA GLU A 3 -27.37 12.78 17.40
C GLU A 3 -27.11 12.33 15.96
N ASP A 4 -27.40 13.19 15.00
CA ASP A 4 -27.08 12.94 13.59
C ASP A 4 -25.63 13.36 13.34
N PHE A 5 -24.94 12.74 12.38
CA PHE A 5 -23.62 13.19 11.98
C PHE A 5 -23.69 14.58 11.33
N PRO A 6 -22.76 15.49 11.63
CA PRO A 6 -22.68 16.76 10.93
C PRO A 6 -22.56 16.56 9.42
N HIS A 7 -23.13 17.48 8.64
CA HIS A 7 -23.01 17.49 7.18
C HIS A 7 -22.14 18.66 6.73
N ALA A 8 -21.13 18.37 5.90
CA ALA A 8 -20.37 19.41 5.24
C ALA A 8 -21.27 20.24 4.33
N SER A 9 -20.99 21.53 4.25
CA SER A 9 -21.73 22.45 3.36
C SER A 9 -21.60 22.02 1.90
N VAL A 10 -22.55 22.46 1.06
CA VAL A 10 -22.52 22.18 -0.39
C VAL A 10 -21.21 22.67 -1.03
N ILE A 11 -20.70 23.81 -0.60
CA ILE A 11 -19.43 24.38 -1.11
C ILE A 11 -18.24 23.48 -0.73
N GLU A 12 -18.19 23.01 0.51
CA GLU A 12 -17.13 22.08 0.95
C GLU A 12 -17.21 20.75 0.22
N GLY A 13 -18.42 20.22 -0.03
CA GLY A 13 -18.61 19.02 -0.83
C GLY A 13 -18.10 19.16 -2.27
N ILE A 14 -18.36 20.32 -2.91
CA ILE A 14 -17.81 20.61 -4.23
C ILE A 14 -16.27 20.68 -4.18
N ARG A 15 -15.73 21.38 -3.18
CA ARG A 15 -14.27 21.47 -2.99
C ARG A 15 -13.65 20.12 -2.70
N PHE A 16 -14.28 19.28 -1.86
CA PHE A 16 -13.80 17.93 -1.56
C PHE A 16 -13.76 17.07 -2.83
N THR A 17 -14.83 17.11 -3.63
CA THR A 17 -14.84 16.42 -4.93
C THR A 17 -13.70 16.90 -5.84
N ALA A 18 -13.47 18.22 -5.93
CA ALA A 18 -12.48 18.81 -6.82
C ALA A 18 -11.02 18.62 -6.33
N GLN A 19 -10.78 18.72 -5.03
CA GLN A 19 -9.42 18.75 -4.44
C GLN A 19 -8.96 17.39 -3.88
N VAL A 20 -9.91 16.48 -3.58
CA VAL A 20 -9.62 15.14 -3.08
C VAL A 20 -10.06 14.07 -4.07
N GLY A 21 -11.35 14.04 -4.45
CA GLY A 21 -11.91 12.99 -5.28
C GLY A 21 -11.29 12.93 -6.68
N ILE A 22 -11.34 14.03 -7.42
CA ILE A 22 -10.84 14.09 -8.81
C ILE A 22 -9.34 13.79 -8.90
N PRO A 23 -8.45 14.39 -8.09
CA PRO A 23 -7.02 14.06 -8.14
C PRO A 23 -6.72 12.58 -7.93
N ASN A 24 -7.39 11.92 -6.98
CA ASN A 24 -7.20 10.48 -6.75
C ASN A 24 -7.63 9.63 -7.96
N ILE A 25 -8.77 9.96 -8.60
CA ILE A 25 -9.26 9.23 -9.78
C ILE A 25 -8.37 9.46 -11.00
N VAL A 26 -7.96 10.70 -11.25
CA VAL A 26 -7.21 11.08 -12.47
C VAL A 26 -5.78 10.51 -12.43
N GLN A 27 -5.16 10.46 -11.26
CA GLN A 27 -3.85 9.83 -11.08
C GLN A 27 -3.88 8.30 -11.30
N GLY A 28 -5.05 7.68 -11.28
CA GLY A 28 -5.25 6.24 -11.41
C GLY A 28 -5.37 5.55 -10.06
N LEU A 29 -6.48 4.82 -9.89
CA LEU A 29 -6.80 4.10 -8.63
C LEU A 29 -6.06 2.78 -8.52
N PHE A 30 -5.88 2.07 -9.63
CA PHE A 30 -5.31 0.72 -9.69
C PHE A 30 -3.96 0.68 -10.42
N SER A 31 -3.77 1.52 -11.43
CA SER A 31 -2.50 1.72 -12.12
C SER A 31 -2.22 3.22 -12.22
N LYS A 32 -1.08 3.67 -11.71
CA LYS A 32 -0.71 5.08 -11.71
C LYS A 32 -0.42 5.58 -13.12
N ARG A 33 -0.93 6.76 -13.42
CA ARG A 33 -0.72 7.44 -14.70
C ARG A 33 0.36 8.49 -14.55
N GLU A 34 1.46 8.35 -15.26
CA GLU A 34 2.65 9.18 -15.10
C GLU A 34 2.36 10.68 -15.24
N LEU A 35 1.80 11.13 -16.38
CA LEU A 35 1.52 12.54 -16.60
C LEU A 35 0.57 13.17 -15.56
N PRO A 36 -0.58 12.57 -15.24
CA PRO A 36 -1.44 13.08 -14.17
C PRO A 36 -0.76 13.13 -12.81
N THR A 37 0.07 12.14 -12.47
CA THR A 37 0.81 12.11 -11.20
C THR A 37 1.85 13.22 -11.14
N LYS A 38 2.63 13.44 -12.22
CA LYS A 38 3.57 14.56 -12.31
C LYS A 38 2.88 15.93 -12.17
N VAL A 39 1.73 16.11 -12.85
CA VAL A 39 0.96 17.36 -12.73
C VAL A 39 0.43 17.54 -11.31
N ALA A 40 -0.16 16.51 -10.71
CA ALA A 40 -0.69 16.57 -9.35
C ALA A 40 0.41 16.93 -8.33
N ALA A 41 1.59 16.31 -8.44
CA ALA A 41 2.73 16.64 -7.59
C ALA A 41 3.21 18.08 -7.79
N LYS A 42 3.33 18.53 -9.04
CA LYS A 42 3.78 19.89 -9.38
C LYS A 42 2.86 20.98 -8.84
N VAL A 43 1.53 20.75 -8.87
CA VAL A 43 0.56 21.71 -8.32
C VAL A 43 0.29 21.54 -6.83
N GLY A 44 0.86 20.50 -6.18
CA GLY A 44 0.65 20.22 -4.78
C GLY A 44 -0.79 19.75 -4.46
N ALA A 45 -1.38 18.92 -5.31
CA ALA A 45 -2.79 18.53 -5.21
C ALA A 45 -3.14 17.92 -3.83
N ASP A 46 -2.26 17.05 -3.29
CA ASP A 46 -2.49 16.42 -1.99
C ASP A 46 -2.40 17.43 -0.84
N HIS A 47 -1.60 18.49 -0.98
CA HIS A 47 -1.55 19.58 0.00
C HIS A 47 -2.87 20.32 0.06
N PHE A 48 -3.47 20.68 -1.07
CA PHE A 48 -4.78 21.34 -1.09
C PHE A 48 -5.89 20.45 -0.53
N GLY A 49 -5.85 19.16 -0.83
CA GLY A 49 -6.78 18.18 -0.23
C GLY A 49 -6.62 18.08 1.29
N TYR A 50 -5.36 18.04 1.76
CA TYR A 50 -5.03 18.03 3.17
C TYR A 50 -5.57 19.27 3.91
N GLU A 51 -5.23 20.47 3.43
CA GLU A 51 -5.65 21.75 4.04
C GLU A 51 -7.19 21.90 4.06
N LEU A 52 -7.87 21.42 3.01
CA LEU A 52 -9.33 21.40 2.99
C LEU A 52 -9.89 20.53 4.11
N VAL A 53 -9.40 19.30 4.23
CA VAL A 53 -9.90 18.35 5.25
C VAL A 53 -9.53 18.81 6.65
N GLU A 54 -8.35 19.38 6.86
CA GLU A 54 -7.94 19.99 8.14
C GLU A 54 -8.92 21.12 8.53
N GLY A 55 -9.27 21.99 7.61
CA GLY A 55 -10.27 23.05 7.82
C GLY A 55 -11.67 22.52 8.17
N MET A 56 -12.10 21.45 7.49
CA MET A 56 -13.36 20.78 7.79
C MET A 56 -13.35 20.12 9.18
N VAL A 57 -12.29 19.41 9.54
CA VAL A 57 -12.13 18.82 10.87
C VAL A 57 -12.16 19.88 11.97
N ASN A 58 -11.51 21.03 11.75
CA ASN A 58 -11.58 22.15 12.69
C ASN A 58 -12.99 22.74 12.83
N SER A 59 -13.81 22.66 11.78
CA SER A 59 -15.18 23.19 11.77
C SER A 59 -16.20 22.22 12.37
N TYR A 60 -16.08 20.93 12.07
CA TYR A 60 -17.07 19.90 12.45
C TYR A 60 -16.66 19.12 13.71
N GLY A 61 -15.43 19.28 14.18
CA GLY A 61 -14.91 18.62 15.38
C GLY A 61 -14.27 17.26 15.11
N PRO A 62 -13.90 16.53 16.18
CA PRO A 62 -13.12 15.30 16.08
C PRO A 62 -13.91 14.08 15.59
N GLY A 63 -15.24 14.12 15.61
CA GLY A 63 -16.09 13.00 15.18
C GLY A 63 -16.24 12.92 13.67
N PRO A 64 -16.84 11.82 13.16
CA PRO A 64 -17.14 11.66 11.74
C PRO A 64 -18.18 12.68 11.26
N PHE A 65 -18.09 13.06 9.99
CA PHE A 65 -19.07 13.94 9.35
C PHE A 65 -19.29 13.56 7.87
N TYR A 66 -20.48 13.85 7.36
CA TYR A 66 -20.80 13.59 5.96
C TYR A 66 -20.12 14.59 5.02
N VAL A 67 -19.51 14.04 3.96
CA VAL A 67 -18.98 14.80 2.82
C VAL A 67 -19.66 14.35 1.54
N ARG A 68 -19.84 15.28 0.61
CA ARG A 68 -20.35 14.95 -0.72
C ARG A 68 -19.17 14.64 -1.66
N VAL A 69 -19.24 13.48 -2.33
CA VAL A 69 -18.32 13.08 -3.38
C VAL A 69 -19.12 12.93 -4.67
N ALA A 70 -19.00 13.89 -5.58
CA ALA A 70 -19.87 14.02 -6.74
C ALA A 70 -21.37 14.13 -6.34
N LYS A 71 -22.18 13.11 -6.65
CA LYS A 71 -23.61 13.07 -6.31
C LYS A 71 -23.91 12.33 -5.01
N ASP A 72 -22.96 11.56 -4.48
CA ASP A 72 -23.16 10.67 -3.36
C ASP A 72 -22.64 11.30 -2.07
N GLU A 73 -23.25 10.96 -0.93
CA GLU A 73 -22.75 11.31 0.38
C GLU A 73 -22.03 10.12 1.01
N ALA A 74 -20.90 10.40 1.67
CA ALA A 74 -20.12 9.42 2.39
C ALA A 74 -19.69 9.97 3.74
N LEU A 75 -19.61 9.13 4.76
CA LEU A 75 -19.15 9.49 6.08
C LEU A 75 -17.61 9.53 6.09
N LEU A 76 -17.00 10.68 6.30
CA LEU A 76 -15.55 10.82 6.44
C LEU A 76 -15.14 10.51 7.88
N VAL A 77 -14.25 9.53 8.05
CA VAL A 77 -13.71 9.10 9.35
C VAL A 77 -12.22 9.44 9.41
N HIS A 78 -11.81 10.10 10.49
CA HIS A 78 -10.45 10.62 10.64
C HIS A 78 -9.87 10.51 12.05
N HIS A 79 -10.68 10.27 13.10
CA HIS A 79 -10.18 10.06 14.45
C HIS A 79 -9.75 8.60 14.63
N PRO A 80 -8.63 8.31 15.34
CA PRO A 80 -8.13 6.94 15.54
C PRO A 80 -9.15 5.98 16.13
N ASP A 81 -9.97 6.42 17.07
CA ASP A 81 -10.98 5.58 17.72
C ASP A 81 -12.09 5.18 16.74
N ASP A 82 -12.53 6.13 15.89
CA ASP A 82 -13.51 5.85 14.84
C ASP A 82 -12.91 4.97 13.73
N LEU A 83 -11.64 5.20 13.37
CA LEU A 83 -10.91 4.32 12.46
C LEU A 83 -10.80 2.91 13.02
N LYS A 84 -10.52 2.78 14.33
CA LYS A 84 -10.49 1.50 15.02
C LYS A 84 -11.86 0.83 15.05
N PHE A 85 -12.92 1.59 15.27
CA PHE A 85 -14.30 1.08 15.23
C PHE A 85 -14.65 0.55 13.83
N VAL A 86 -14.37 1.32 12.78
CA VAL A 86 -14.67 0.94 11.38
C VAL A 86 -13.81 -0.22 10.90
N LEU A 87 -12.49 -0.15 11.09
CA LEU A 87 -11.57 -1.19 10.59
C LEU A 87 -11.63 -2.46 11.44
N GLY A 88 -11.86 -2.33 12.75
CA GLY A 88 -12.09 -3.46 13.66
C GLY A 88 -13.40 -4.18 13.37
N GLY A 89 -14.42 -3.45 12.87
CA GLY A 89 -15.70 -3.98 12.44
C GLY A 89 -15.73 -4.38 10.93
N SER A 90 -14.59 -4.56 10.29
CA SER A 90 -14.53 -5.03 8.91
C SER A 90 -14.19 -6.53 8.87
N PRO A 91 -14.80 -7.35 8.01
CA PRO A 91 -15.69 -7.03 6.87
C PRO A 91 -17.17 -6.83 7.20
N ASP A 92 -17.61 -7.14 8.40
CA ASP A 92 -19.00 -6.98 8.83
C ASP A 92 -19.06 -6.31 10.21
N PRO A 93 -19.74 -5.16 10.34
CA PRO A 93 -20.67 -4.54 9.39
C PRO A 93 -20.05 -3.57 8.37
N PHE A 94 -18.73 -3.43 8.28
CA PHE A 94 -18.06 -2.53 7.33
C PHE A 94 -17.36 -3.30 6.21
N ALA A 95 -18.08 -3.57 5.12
CA ALA A 95 -17.55 -4.32 3.99
C ALA A 95 -16.55 -3.52 3.16
N SER A 96 -15.56 -4.20 2.56
CA SER A 96 -14.46 -3.57 1.82
C SER A 96 -14.69 -3.46 0.31
N ASP A 97 -15.90 -3.66 -0.15
CA ASP A 97 -16.32 -3.66 -1.56
C ASP A 97 -17.28 -2.50 -1.92
N PRO A 98 -16.97 -1.23 -1.55
CA PRO A 98 -17.79 -0.13 -2.06
C PRO A 98 -17.84 -0.17 -3.59
N GLU A 99 -18.96 0.26 -4.18
CA GLU A 99 -19.27 0.10 -5.60
C GLU A 99 -18.13 0.53 -6.55
N PRO A 100 -17.45 1.68 -6.36
CA PRO A 100 -16.36 2.07 -7.25
C PRO A 100 -15.18 1.10 -7.22
N LYS A 101 -14.82 0.58 -6.03
CA LYS A 101 -13.76 -0.41 -5.88
C LYS A 101 -14.17 -1.74 -6.53
N LEU A 102 -15.37 -2.22 -6.26
CA LEU A 102 -15.89 -3.45 -6.85
C LEU A 102 -15.85 -3.38 -8.38
N LYS A 103 -16.39 -2.29 -8.96
CA LYS A 103 -16.39 -2.09 -10.41
C LYS A 103 -14.99 -2.04 -11.02
N GLY A 104 -14.07 -1.38 -10.38
CA GLY A 104 -12.71 -1.27 -10.89
C GLY A 104 -11.92 -2.57 -10.78
N MET A 105 -11.96 -3.20 -9.62
CA MET A 105 -11.25 -4.46 -9.39
C MET A 105 -11.81 -5.63 -10.21
N SER A 106 -13.09 -5.62 -10.53
CA SER A 106 -13.69 -6.66 -11.38
C SER A 106 -13.01 -6.80 -12.74
N ALA A 107 -12.33 -5.76 -13.25
CA ALA A 107 -11.63 -5.83 -14.51
C ALA A 107 -10.46 -6.82 -14.52
N PHE A 108 -9.73 -6.95 -13.40
CA PHE A 108 -8.49 -7.72 -13.32
C PHE A 108 -8.46 -8.76 -12.19
N GLN A 109 -9.32 -8.65 -11.18
CA GLN A 109 -9.39 -9.61 -10.08
C GLN A 109 -10.81 -9.72 -9.49
N PRO A 110 -11.80 -10.22 -10.25
CA PRO A 110 -13.18 -10.35 -9.80
C PRO A 110 -13.33 -11.28 -8.59
N ASP A 111 -12.37 -12.19 -8.41
CA ASP A 111 -12.32 -13.15 -7.31
C ASP A 111 -11.45 -12.72 -6.12
N ALA A 112 -11.05 -11.44 -6.03
CA ALA A 112 -10.16 -11.00 -4.97
C ALA A 112 -10.78 -11.09 -3.57
N LEU A 113 -9.95 -11.49 -2.60
CA LEU A 113 -10.27 -11.42 -1.16
C LEU A 113 -10.83 -10.06 -0.77
N THR A 114 -10.22 -8.99 -1.26
CA THR A 114 -10.51 -7.60 -0.85
C THR A 114 -11.85 -7.04 -1.33
N ILE A 115 -12.59 -7.78 -2.15
CA ILE A 115 -13.97 -7.47 -2.59
C ILE A 115 -14.95 -8.60 -2.29
N SER A 116 -14.58 -9.50 -1.39
CA SER A 116 -15.41 -10.62 -0.95
C SER A 116 -16.13 -10.31 0.35
N ARG A 117 -17.27 -11.00 0.60
CA ARG A 117 -18.07 -10.88 1.83
C ARG A 117 -18.38 -12.24 2.44
N GLY A 118 -18.76 -12.26 3.72
CA GLY A 118 -19.25 -13.42 4.45
C GLY A 118 -18.32 -14.62 4.37
N ASP A 119 -18.89 -15.81 4.15
CA ASP A 119 -18.15 -17.08 4.08
C ASP A 119 -17.14 -17.10 2.94
N LEU A 120 -17.43 -16.43 1.81
CA LEU A 120 -16.51 -16.32 0.70
C LEU A 120 -15.24 -15.57 1.10
N TRP A 121 -15.41 -14.45 1.84
CA TRP A 121 -14.27 -13.72 2.41
C TRP A 121 -13.49 -14.60 3.38
N ALA A 122 -14.16 -15.29 4.28
CA ALA A 122 -13.50 -16.13 5.28
C ALA A 122 -12.65 -17.24 4.65
N GLN A 123 -13.17 -17.91 3.61
CA GLN A 123 -12.44 -18.96 2.89
C GLN A 123 -11.23 -18.42 2.12
N ARG A 124 -11.39 -17.28 1.40
CA ARG A 124 -10.30 -16.62 0.69
C ARG A 124 -9.26 -16.06 1.66
N ARG A 125 -9.70 -15.55 2.82
CA ARG A 125 -8.81 -15.07 3.88
C ARG A 125 -8.00 -16.21 4.49
N ALA A 126 -8.62 -17.32 4.83
CA ALA A 126 -7.92 -18.50 5.36
C ALA A 126 -6.87 -19.02 4.37
N PHE A 127 -7.16 -19.02 3.07
CA PHE A 127 -6.19 -19.37 2.03
C PHE A 127 -5.02 -18.39 2.01
N ALA A 128 -5.28 -17.08 1.99
CA ALA A 128 -4.22 -16.07 1.99
C ALA A 128 -3.35 -16.15 3.25
N ASP A 129 -3.95 -16.35 4.43
CA ASP A 129 -3.24 -16.48 5.69
C ASP A 129 -2.36 -17.75 5.72
N ALA A 130 -2.84 -18.85 5.17
CA ALA A 130 -2.09 -20.10 5.08
C ALA A 130 -0.85 -20.00 4.18
N VAL A 131 -0.87 -19.12 3.15
CA VAL A 131 0.26 -18.93 2.23
C VAL A 131 1.20 -17.83 2.71
N LEU A 132 0.67 -16.71 3.22
CA LEU A 132 1.43 -15.47 3.46
C LEU A 132 1.95 -15.31 4.90
N ASP A 133 1.65 -16.24 5.82
CA ASP A 133 2.11 -16.24 7.22
C ASP A 133 1.88 -14.90 7.96
N PRO A 134 0.66 -14.35 8.03
CA PRO A 134 0.41 -13.09 8.70
C PRO A 134 0.79 -13.15 10.18
N GLY A 135 1.31 -12.04 10.71
CA GLY A 135 1.69 -11.93 12.12
C GLY A 135 3.05 -12.52 12.46
N THR A 136 3.76 -13.11 11.49
CA THR A 136 5.16 -13.52 11.68
C THR A 136 6.12 -12.48 11.08
N PRO A 137 7.18 -12.07 11.78
CA PRO A 137 8.18 -11.15 11.22
C PRO A 137 9.07 -11.81 10.17
N VAL A 138 9.12 -13.13 10.14
CA VAL A 138 9.92 -13.94 9.22
C VAL A 138 9.02 -15.02 8.62
N HIS A 139 8.73 -14.90 7.35
CA HIS A 139 7.97 -15.91 6.61
C HIS A 139 8.71 -17.24 6.59
N ARG A 140 8.02 -18.39 6.60
CA ARG A 140 8.66 -19.73 6.60
C ARG A 140 9.58 -19.97 5.39
N LEU A 141 9.34 -19.30 4.25
CA LEU A 141 10.18 -19.35 3.06
C LEU A 141 11.22 -18.21 2.98
N ALA A 142 11.41 -17.44 4.05
CA ALA A 142 12.26 -16.25 4.04
C ALA A 142 13.70 -16.53 3.60
N SER A 143 14.24 -17.74 3.85
CA SER A 143 15.59 -18.11 3.39
C SER A 143 15.70 -18.15 1.87
N SER A 144 14.66 -18.65 1.17
CA SER A 144 14.61 -18.62 -0.30
C SER A 144 14.44 -17.19 -0.82
N PHE A 145 13.57 -16.43 -0.19
CA PHE A 145 13.27 -15.05 -0.59
C PHE A 145 14.44 -14.09 -0.39
N LEU A 146 15.29 -14.35 0.61
CA LEU A 146 16.49 -13.56 0.88
C LEU A 146 17.46 -13.59 -0.31
N GLY A 147 17.67 -14.78 -0.91
CA GLY A 147 18.48 -14.90 -2.13
C GLY A 147 17.91 -14.10 -3.29
N VAL A 148 16.60 -14.17 -3.51
CA VAL A 148 15.89 -13.41 -4.56
C VAL A 148 16.04 -11.90 -4.33
N ALA A 149 15.87 -11.44 -3.09
CA ALA A 149 16.02 -10.01 -2.75
C ALA A 149 17.46 -9.52 -2.92
N ALA A 150 18.48 -10.35 -2.57
CA ALA A 150 19.88 -10.02 -2.78
C ALA A 150 20.25 -9.90 -4.27
N ASP A 151 19.69 -10.77 -5.13
CA ASP A 151 19.86 -10.68 -6.58
C ASP A 151 19.24 -9.39 -7.12
N THR A 152 18.03 -9.06 -6.69
CA THR A 152 17.31 -7.83 -7.06
C THR A 152 18.11 -6.58 -6.64
N ALA A 153 18.64 -6.56 -5.42
CA ALA A 153 19.48 -5.45 -4.96
C ALA A 153 20.75 -5.29 -5.81
N ARG A 154 21.34 -6.40 -6.27
CA ARG A 154 22.53 -6.37 -7.14
C ARG A 154 22.20 -5.75 -8.49
N GLU A 155 21.05 -6.04 -9.09
CA GLU A 155 20.58 -5.42 -10.33
C GLU A 155 20.37 -3.90 -10.17
N LEU A 156 19.94 -3.45 -8.99
CA LEU A 156 19.66 -2.04 -8.67
C LEU A 156 20.90 -1.28 -8.18
N THR A 157 22.07 -1.93 -8.06
CA THR A 157 23.30 -1.29 -7.56
C THR A 157 24.22 -0.90 -8.74
N GLY A 158 24.65 0.36 -8.77
CA GLY A 158 25.53 0.91 -9.81
C GLY A 158 24.81 1.87 -10.76
N PRO A 159 23.76 1.46 -11.50
CA PRO A 159 23.02 2.39 -12.36
C PRO A 159 22.19 3.38 -11.53
N ALA A 160 21.75 4.46 -12.18
CA ALA A 160 20.68 5.30 -11.67
C ALA A 160 19.35 4.53 -11.76
N VAL A 161 18.57 4.59 -10.68
CA VAL A 161 17.33 3.82 -10.52
C VAL A 161 16.17 4.81 -10.37
N ASP A 162 15.41 4.98 -11.44
CA ASP A 162 14.11 5.63 -11.43
C ASP A 162 12.98 4.65 -11.04
N TYR A 163 11.75 5.13 -11.10
CA TYR A 163 10.61 4.26 -10.76
C TYR A 163 10.46 3.09 -11.72
N HIS A 164 10.70 3.27 -13.02
CA HIS A 164 10.52 2.19 -14.01
C HIS A 164 11.56 1.08 -13.83
N VAL A 165 12.81 1.45 -13.55
CA VAL A 165 13.87 0.48 -13.22
C VAL A 165 13.55 -0.26 -11.94
N MET A 166 13.13 0.45 -10.90
CA MET A 166 12.73 -0.16 -9.61
C MET A 166 11.54 -1.10 -9.79
N ASP A 167 10.50 -0.66 -10.48
CA ASP A 167 9.28 -1.43 -10.72
C ASP A 167 9.58 -2.73 -11.50
N ASN A 168 10.34 -2.66 -12.58
CA ASN A 168 10.73 -3.84 -13.35
C ASN A 168 11.50 -4.87 -12.51
N ALA A 169 12.45 -4.41 -11.67
CA ALA A 169 13.21 -5.29 -10.79
C ALA A 169 12.31 -5.95 -9.73
N PHE A 170 11.37 -5.19 -9.15
CA PHE A 170 10.42 -5.71 -8.17
C PHE A 170 9.36 -6.63 -8.79
N GLN A 171 8.91 -6.36 -10.00
CA GLN A 171 8.04 -7.28 -10.74
C GLN A 171 8.75 -8.62 -11.00
N ARG A 172 10.02 -8.58 -11.41
CA ARG A 172 10.85 -9.78 -11.58
C ARG A 172 11.04 -10.52 -10.26
N MET A 173 11.38 -9.82 -9.18
CA MET A 173 11.46 -10.36 -7.83
C MET A 173 10.15 -11.03 -7.41
N THR A 174 9.02 -10.37 -7.65
CA THR A 174 7.69 -10.87 -7.29
C THR A 174 7.36 -12.17 -8.00
N ARG A 175 7.64 -12.29 -9.30
CA ARG A 175 7.44 -13.53 -10.04
C ARG A 175 8.27 -14.68 -9.46
N ARG A 176 9.54 -14.40 -9.09
CA ARG A 176 10.42 -15.39 -8.45
C ARG A 176 9.92 -15.81 -7.07
N VAL A 177 9.47 -14.88 -6.25
CA VAL A 177 8.89 -15.15 -4.91
C VAL A 177 7.60 -15.97 -5.04
N VAL A 178 6.73 -15.58 -5.98
CA VAL A 178 5.42 -16.23 -6.14
C VAL A 178 5.52 -17.60 -6.82
N PHE A 179 6.25 -17.70 -7.92
CA PHE A 179 6.24 -18.90 -8.78
C PHE A 179 7.54 -19.68 -8.76
N GLY A 180 8.67 -19.02 -8.50
CA GLY A 180 10.01 -19.57 -8.66
C GLY A 180 10.78 -18.94 -9.82
N ASP A 181 12.03 -19.39 -9.98
CA ASP A 181 12.97 -18.77 -10.94
C ASP A 181 12.56 -18.94 -12.40
N HIS A 182 11.80 -19.99 -12.74
CA HIS A 182 11.31 -20.20 -14.09
C HIS A 182 10.37 -19.07 -14.61
N ALA A 183 9.75 -18.33 -13.70
CA ALA A 183 8.85 -17.22 -14.06
C ALA A 183 9.55 -15.85 -14.11
N ALA A 184 10.85 -15.78 -13.78
CA ALA A 184 11.60 -14.54 -13.62
C ALA A 184 11.45 -13.60 -14.83
N ASP A 185 11.58 -14.14 -16.03
CA ASP A 185 11.67 -13.37 -17.28
C ASP A 185 10.33 -13.30 -18.05
N ASP A 186 9.23 -13.80 -17.47
CA ASP A 186 7.90 -13.69 -18.08
C ASP A 186 7.32 -12.28 -17.84
N SER A 187 7.76 -11.31 -18.64
CA SER A 187 7.21 -9.96 -18.62
C SER A 187 5.79 -9.89 -19.15
N HIS A 188 5.38 -10.82 -20.04
CA HIS A 188 4.06 -10.84 -20.65
C HIS A 188 2.93 -10.95 -19.60
N LEU A 189 3.13 -11.75 -18.54
CA LEU A 189 2.22 -11.83 -17.39
C LEU A 189 1.93 -10.43 -16.82
N MET A 190 2.98 -9.62 -16.62
CA MET A 190 2.83 -8.30 -16.01
C MET A 190 2.28 -7.27 -16.97
N ASP A 191 2.56 -7.41 -18.28
CA ASP A 191 1.98 -6.56 -19.33
C ASP A 191 0.45 -6.77 -19.40
N VAL A 192 -0.02 -8.02 -19.40
CA VAL A 192 -1.45 -8.37 -19.40
C VAL A 192 -2.12 -7.85 -18.13
N LEU A 193 -1.50 -8.05 -16.97
CA LEU A 193 -2.03 -7.55 -15.68
C LEU A 193 -2.10 -6.01 -15.70
N GLY A 194 -1.05 -5.33 -16.14
CA GLY A 194 -0.99 -3.87 -16.21
C GLY A 194 -2.08 -3.28 -17.13
N GLU A 195 -2.34 -3.91 -18.27
CA GLU A 195 -3.42 -3.50 -19.17
C GLU A 195 -4.79 -3.65 -18.52
N LEU A 196 -5.06 -4.78 -17.87
CA LEU A 196 -6.30 -5.02 -17.13
C LEU A 196 -6.49 -4.05 -15.95
N MET A 197 -5.41 -3.73 -15.21
CA MET A 197 -5.45 -2.71 -14.15
C MET A 197 -5.75 -1.31 -14.72
N SER A 198 -5.20 -0.99 -15.89
CA SER A 198 -5.52 0.26 -16.60
C SER A 198 -6.99 0.32 -17.02
N GLN A 199 -7.57 -0.81 -17.44
CA GLN A 199 -9.01 -0.93 -17.70
C GLN A 199 -9.81 -0.76 -16.41
N GLY A 200 -9.34 -1.30 -15.28
CA GLY A 200 -9.93 -1.12 -13.95
C GLY A 200 -10.09 0.34 -13.54
N ASN A 201 -9.17 1.22 -13.96
CA ASN A 201 -9.28 2.66 -13.74
C ASN A 201 -10.54 3.30 -14.41
N LYS A 202 -11.18 2.61 -15.35
CA LYS A 202 -12.45 3.04 -15.99
C LYS A 202 -13.68 2.50 -15.27
N MET A 203 -13.49 1.66 -14.25
CA MET A 203 -14.57 1.05 -13.44
C MET A 203 -15.63 0.32 -14.29
N PRO A 204 -15.27 -0.67 -15.14
CA PRO A 204 -16.20 -1.33 -16.05
C PRO A 204 -17.26 -2.17 -15.34
N GLY A 205 -16.93 -2.76 -14.17
CA GLY A 205 -17.84 -3.60 -13.40
C GLY A 205 -17.86 -5.07 -13.84
N GLU A 206 -17.05 -5.44 -14.82
CA GLU A 206 -16.94 -6.79 -15.38
C GLU A 206 -15.47 -7.12 -15.70
N PRO A 207 -15.10 -8.40 -15.83
CA PRO A 207 -13.75 -8.80 -16.21
C PRO A 207 -13.35 -8.23 -17.58
N GLY A 208 -12.11 -7.79 -17.67
CA GLY A 208 -11.54 -7.35 -18.96
C GLY A 208 -11.33 -8.49 -19.93
N PRO A 209 -11.25 -8.24 -21.23
CA PRO A 209 -11.17 -9.28 -22.25
C PRO A 209 -9.94 -10.18 -22.12
N GLN A 210 -8.83 -9.69 -21.56
CA GLN A 210 -7.62 -10.48 -21.34
C GLN A 210 -7.63 -11.24 -19.99
N TYR A 211 -8.68 -11.15 -19.19
CA TYR A 211 -8.73 -11.82 -17.88
C TYR A 211 -8.59 -13.36 -17.98
N PRO A 212 -9.24 -14.05 -18.95
CA PRO A 212 -9.01 -15.49 -19.15
C PRO A 212 -7.54 -15.84 -19.48
N GLU A 213 -6.87 -15.04 -20.30
CA GLU A 213 -5.44 -15.19 -20.60
C GLU A 213 -4.57 -15.03 -19.35
N LEU A 214 -4.85 -14.01 -18.53
CA LEU A 214 -4.16 -13.79 -17.25
C LEU A 214 -4.27 -15.03 -16.33
N ILE A 215 -5.46 -15.59 -16.21
CA ILE A 215 -5.69 -16.80 -15.40
C ILE A 215 -4.91 -17.99 -15.96
N GLU A 216 -4.94 -18.21 -17.28
CA GLU A 216 -4.21 -19.31 -17.93
C GLU A 216 -2.69 -19.20 -17.69
N ILE A 217 -2.10 -18.01 -17.82
CA ILE A 217 -0.69 -17.79 -17.54
C ILE A 217 -0.37 -18.10 -16.08
N ILE A 218 -1.15 -17.57 -15.14
CA ILE A 218 -0.93 -17.80 -13.70
C ILE A 218 -1.07 -19.30 -13.36
N GLU A 219 -2.10 -19.99 -13.84
CA GLU A 219 -2.28 -21.41 -13.63
C GLU A 219 -1.12 -22.22 -14.21
N GLY A 220 -0.62 -21.84 -15.38
CA GLY A 220 0.55 -22.44 -16.00
C GLY A 220 1.82 -22.32 -15.15
N HIS A 221 2.02 -21.20 -14.46
CA HIS A 221 3.11 -21.03 -13.51
C HIS A 221 2.87 -21.80 -12.20
N LEU A 222 1.66 -21.74 -11.63
CA LEU A 222 1.30 -22.48 -10.42
C LEU A 222 1.50 -23.99 -10.59
N ALA A 223 1.22 -24.55 -11.77
CA ALA A 223 1.40 -25.97 -12.07
C ALA A 223 2.87 -26.43 -12.00
N LYS A 224 3.84 -25.51 -12.10
CA LYS A 224 5.27 -25.82 -12.01
C LYS A 224 5.75 -25.87 -10.56
N ALA A 225 5.14 -25.13 -9.64
CA ALA A 225 5.31 -25.16 -8.18
C ALA A 225 6.76 -25.40 -7.69
N GLU A 226 7.68 -24.50 -8.04
CA GLU A 226 9.08 -24.65 -7.63
C GLU A 226 9.26 -24.60 -6.10
N PRO A 227 10.06 -25.52 -5.51
CA PRO A 227 10.36 -25.51 -4.07
C PRO A 227 10.91 -24.15 -3.62
N GLY A 228 10.42 -23.64 -2.49
CA GLY A 228 10.83 -22.33 -1.96
C GLY A 228 10.07 -21.14 -2.53
N SER A 229 9.08 -21.36 -3.40
CA SER A 229 8.14 -20.36 -3.89
C SER A 229 6.78 -20.43 -3.17
N LEU A 230 5.98 -19.38 -3.25
CA LEU A 230 4.60 -19.40 -2.75
C LEU A 230 3.74 -20.42 -3.53
N ALA A 231 4.03 -20.67 -4.79
CA ALA A 231 3.34 -21.69 -5.59
C ALA A 231 3.47 -23.09 -4.99
N ALA A 232 4.62 -23.44 -4.42
CA ALA A 232 4.81 -24.72 -3.72
C ALA A 232 3.93 -24.85 -2.48
N GLU A 233 3.73 -23.75 -1.74
CA GLU A 233 2.81 -23.70 -0.59
C GLU A 233 1.34 -23.82 -1.05
N ILE A 234 1.00 -23.09 -2.12
CA ILE A 234 -0.35 -23.14 -2.73
C ILE A 234 -0.71 -24.58 -3.14
N ALA A 235 0.23 -25.31 -3.73
CA ALA A 235 0.01 -26.67 -4.18
C ALA A 235 -0.32 -27.66 -3.03
N ALA A 236 0.06 -27.29 -1.79
CA ALA A 236 -0.15 -28.11 -0.59
C ALA A 236 -1.50 -27.87 0.12
N ILE A 237 -2.29 -26.88 -0.30
CA ILE A 237 -3.52 -26.47 0.37
C ILE A 237 -4.72 -26.44 -0.61
N PRO A 238 -5.96 -26.68 -0.11
CA PRO A 238 -7.14 -26.58 -0.95
C PRO A 238 -7.30 -25.19 -1.57
N ALA A 239 -7.60 -25.14 -2.86
CA ALA A 239 -7.89 -23.89 -3.54
C ALA A 239 -9.18 -23.25 -2.99
N PRO A 240 -9.21 -21.92 -2.82
CA PRO A 240 -10.41 -21.21 -2.38
C PRO A 240 -11.43 -21.11 -3.53
N PRO A 241 -12.69 -20.74 -3.25
CA PRO A 241 -13.65 -20.43 -4.31
C PRO A 241 -13.14 -19.34 -5.26
N GLY A 242 -13.20 -19.58 -6.57
CA GLY A 242 -12.63 -18.74 -7.62
C GLY A 242 -11.18 -19.08 -7.96
N GLY A 243 -10.62 -20.15 -7.35
CA GLY A 243 -9.28 -20.66 -7.64
C GLY A 243 -8.14 -19.88 -6.95
N ALA A 244 -6.97 -20.51 -6.90
CA ALA A 244 -5.76 -19.89 -6.36
C ALA A 244 -5.28 -18.75 -7.25
N ALA A 245 -5.36 -18.88 -8.57
CA ALA A 245 -4.94 -17.86 -9.53
C ALA A 245 -5.62 -16.51 -9.27
N GLY A 246 -6.92 -16.49 -8.96
CA GLY A 246 -7.66 -15.28 -8.64
C GLY A 246 -7.13 -14.53 -7.40
N GLN A 247 -6.51 -15.24 -6.44
CA GLN A 247 -5.90 -14.62 -5.25
C GLN A 247 -4.47 -14.12 -5.53
N VAL A 248 -3.73 -14.86 -6.34
CA VAL A 248 -2.34 -14.55 -6.70
C VAL A 248 -2.22 -13.22 -7.45
N ILE A 249 -3.21 -12.85 -8.27
CA ILE A 249 -3.24 -11.56 -8.98
C ILE A 249 -2.96 -10.40 -8.02
N HIS A 250 -3.58 -10.40 -6.84
CA HIS A 250 -3.38 -9.33 -5.85
C HIS A 250 -1.94 -9.25 -5.36
N TRP A 251 -1.29 -10.40 -5.17
CA TRP A 251 0.08 -10.46 -4.68
C TRP A 251 1.08 -9.95 -5.72
N LEU A 252 0.82 -10.24 -7.01
CA LEU A 252 1.68 -9.81 -8.11
C LEU A 252 1.82 -8.29 -8.16
N PHE A 253 0.72 -7.53 -8.17
CA PHE A 253 0.84 -6.08 -8.23
C PHE A 253 1.21 -5.45 -6.88
N ALA A 254 0.78 -6.02 -5.75
CA ALA A 254 1.09 -5.46 -4.43
C ALA A 254 2.57 -5.54 -4.08
N MET A 255 3.25 -6.65 -4.41
CA MET A 255 4.69 -6.82 -4.20
C MET A 255 5.53 -6.24 -5.35
N GLY A 256 5.00 -6.15 -6.55
CA GLY A 256 5.66 -5.50 -7.69
C GLY A 256 5.59 -3.97 -7.56
N ASP A 257 4.53 -3.38 -8.10
CA ASP A 257 4.32 -1.93 -8.21
C ASP A 257 4.33 -1.19 -6.85
N THR A 258 3.48 -1.64 -5.91
CA THR A 258 3.29 -0.91 -4.65
C THR A 258 4.53 -0.94 -3.76
N LEU A 259 5.20 -2.07 -3.63
CA LEU A 259 6.41 -2.18 -2.82
C LEU A 259 7.59 -1.46 -3.48
N ALA A 260 7.73 -1.52 -4.81
CA ALA A 260 8.72 -0.76 -5.56
C ALA A 260 8.62 0.75 -5.31
N ALA A 261 7.40 1.30 -5.44
CA ALA A 261 7.14 2.71 -5.20
C ALA A 261 7.54 3.15 -3.77
N ASN A 262 7.19 2.36 -2.76
CA ASN A 262 7.49 2.68 -1.38
C ASN A 262 8.98 2.52 -1.06
N THR A 263 9.65 1.51 -1.63
CA THR A 263 11.10 1.31 -1.48
C THR A 263 11.88 2.45 -2.11
N LEU A 264 11.50 2.89 -3.31
CA LEU A 264 12.14 4.02 -3.97
C LEU A 264 11.97 5.33 -3.17
N ARG A 265 10.78 5.58 -2.61
CA ARG A 265 10.52 6.73 -1.73
C ARG A 265 11.33 6.68 -0.44
N ALA A 266 11.44 5.50 0.17
CA ALA A 266 12.25 5.31 1.38
C ALA A 266 13.73 5.58 1.12
N LEU A 267 14.27 5.08 0.01
CA LEU A 267 15.66 5.35 -0.40
C LEU A 267 15.87 6.85 -0.70
N ALA A 268 14.94 7.53 -1.37
CA ALA A 268 15.05 8.97 -1.62
C ALA A 268 15.02 9.79 -0.32
N ALA A 269 14.17 9.42 0.65
CA ALA A 269 14.15 10.05 1.96
C ALA A 269 15.47 9.82 2.70
N LEU A 270 15.97 8.58 2.75
CA LEU A 270 17.26 8.25 3.37
C LEU A 270 18.43 9.00 2.73
N ALA A 271 18.45 9.16 1.40
CA ALA A 271 19.51 9.86 0.70
C ALA A 271 19.65 11.34 1.11
N THR A 272 18.57 11.92 1.64
CA THR A 272 18.51 13.34 2.04
C THR A 272 18.51 13.56 3.56
N HIS A 273 18.46 12.49 4.35
CA HIS A 273 18.41 12.52 5.82
C HIS A 273 19.63 11.78 6.39
N ASN A 274 20.74 12.53 6.53
CA ASN A 274 22.05 11.96 6.88
C ASN A 274 22.08 11.27 8.25
N ALA A 275 21.34 11.78 9.24
CA ALA A 275 21.27 11.17 10.58
C ALA A 275 20.62 9.78 10.50
N GLU A 276 19.47 9.69 9.86
CA GLU A 276 18.71 8.47 9.65
C GLU A 276 19.48 7.46 8.78
N GLN A 277 20.20 7.96 7.76
CA GLN A 277 21.08 7.13 6.95
C GLN A 277 22.22 6.52 7.78
N SER A 278 22.80 7.30 8.71
CA SER A 278 23.86 6.82 9.60
C SER A 278 23.36 5.74 10.56
N GLU A 279 22.17 5.92 11.14
CA GLU A 279 21.53 4.91 12.01
C GLU A 279 21.26 3.59 11.24
N VAL A 280 20.70 3.69 10.03
CA VAL A 280 20.48 2.52 9.18
C VAL A 280 21.78 1.78 8.87
N ARG A 281 22.87 2.50 8.54
CA ARG A 281 24.16 1.89 8.27
C ARG A 281 24.76 1.20 9.50
N ALA A 282 24.61 1.83 10.68
CA ALA A 282 25.06 1.21 11.93
C ALA A 282 24.26 -0.06 12.26
N GLU A 283 22.93 -0.04 12.03
CA GLU A 283 22.07 -1.20 12.22
C GLU A 283 22.45 -2.35 11.28
N ILE A 284 22.64 -2.06 9.99
CA ILE A 284 23.07 -3.06 8.99
C ILE A 284 24.44 -3.64 9.34
N ALA A 285 25.39 -2.81 9.74
CA ALA A 285 26.74 -3.26 10.10
C ALA A 285 26.76 -4.17 11.34
N ALA A 286 25.78 -4.05 12.22
CA ALA A 286 25.64 -4.85 13.43
C ALA A 286 24.86 -6.17 13.20
N ALA A 287 24.18 -6.33 12.06
CA ALA A 287 23.33 -7.49 11.78
C ALA A 287 23.97 -8.43 10.75
N ASP A 288 23.64 -9.71 10.84
CA ASP A 288 23.96 -10.68 9.78
C ASP A 288 22.82 -10.70 8.74
N ILE A 289 22.93 -9.81 7.76
CA ILE A 289 21.92 -9.70 6.68
C ILE A 289 21.91 -10.88 5.70
N SER A 290 22.83 -11.85 5.86
CA SER A 290 22.80 -13.12 5.13
C SER A 290 21.77 -14.11 5.69
N THR A 291 21.15 -13.78 6.83
CA THR A 291 20.11 -14.58 7.48
C THR A 291 18.77 -13.86 7.53
N PRO A 292 17.63 -14.57 7.42
CA PRO A 292 16.31 -13.97 7.55
C PRO A 292 16.11 -13.24 8.89
N GLN A 293 16.63 -13.79 9.99
CA GLN A 293 16.54 -13.20 11.32
C GLN A 293 17.34 -11.90 11.42
N GLY A 294 18.52 -11.87 10.80
CA GLY A 294 19.34 -10.66 10.71
C GLY A 294 18.61 -9.53 9.95
N VAL A 295 18.01 -9.84 8.81
CA VAL A 295 17.19 -8.86 8.07
C VAL A 295 15.99 -8.41 8.90
N ALA A 296 15.24 -9.32 9.51
CA ALA A 296 14.07 -8.99 10.34
C ALA A 296 14.42 -8.18 11.61
N SER A 297 15.69 -8.21 12.05
CA SER A 297 16.17 -7.41 13.18
C SER A 297 16.40 -5.94 12.86
N LEU A 298 16.45 -5.55 11.58
CA LEU A 298 16.69 -4.18 11.10
C LEU A 298 15.44 -3.28 11.29
N LYS A 299 15.10 -3.00 12.53
CA LYS A 299 13.86 -2.28 12.88
C LYS A 299 13.85 -0.83 12.40
N TYR A 300 15.00 -0.17 12.42
CA TYR A 300 15.11 1.20 11.95
C TYR A 300 14.98 1.28 10.43
N LEU A 301 15.58 0.33 9.71
CA LEU A 301 15.42 0.20 8.26
C LEU A 301 13.96 -0.12 7.88
N ALA A 302 13.29 -1.04 8.60
CA ALA A 302 11.85 -1.26 8.44
C ALA A 302 11.07 0.03 8.66
N GLY A 303 11.42 0.78 9.71
CA GLY A 303 10.85 2.08 10.02
C GLY A 303 10.97 3.06 8.85
N CYS A 304 12.08 3.08 8.13
CA CYS A 304 12.25 3.94 6.95
C CYS A 304 11.25 3.60 5.84
N LEU A 305 11.02 2.31 5.59
CA LEU A 305 10.04 1.86 4.59
C LEU A 305 8.60 2.20 5.02
N LEU A 306 8.24 1.92 6.28
CA LEU A 306 6.92 2.21 6.82
C LEU A 306 6.64 3.72 6.87
N GLU A 307 7.66 4.51 7.15
CA GLU A 307 7.55 5.97 7.18
C GLU A 307 7.33 6.56 5.78
N ALA A 308 7.95 5.99 4.75
CA ALA A 308 7.65 6.36 3.37
C ALA A 308 6.19 6.03 3.00
N MET A 309 5.66 4.89 3.46
CA MET A 309 4.26 4.50 3.29
C MET A 309 3.30 5.45 4.02
N ARG A 310 3.70 5.95 5.21
CA ARG A 310 2.94 6.94 5.95
C ARG A 310 2.92 8.29 5.23
N LEU A 311 4.08 8.79 4.86
CA LEU A 311 4.25 10.12 4.26
C LEU A 311 3.61 10.23 2.87
N TRP A 312 3.75 9.17 2.07
CA TRP A 312 3.27 9.14 0.66
C TRP A 312 2.53 7.84 0.38
N PRO A 313 1.32 7.65 0.95
CA PRO A 313 0.59 6.41 0.80
C PRO A 313 0.24 6.14 -0.67
N THR A 314 0.50 4.93 -1.14
CA THR A 314 0.09 4.49 -2.48
C THR A 314 -1.42 4.46 -2.62
N THR A 315 -2.14 4.20 -1.51
CA THR A 315 -3.59 4.33 -1.41
C THR A 315 -3.92 5.57 -0.57
N GLY A 316 -4.04 6.73 -1.22
CA GLY A 316 -4.32 8.01 -0.55
C GLY A 316 -5.74 8.08 0.05
N MET A 317 -6.68 7.31 -0.48
CA MET A 317 -8.05 7.22 0.01
C MET A 317 -8.62 5.84 -0.26
N PHE A 318 -9.39 5.29 0.68
CA PHE A 318 -10.18 4.09 0.47
C PHE A 318 -11.51 4.17 1.22
N ALA A 319 -12.40 3.21 0.99
CA ALA A 319 -13.71 3.22 1.62
C ALA A 319 -14.12 1.85 2.17
N ARG A 320 -15.13 1.89 3.03
CA ARG A 320 -15.96 0.77 3.46
C ARG A 320 -17.42 1.08 3.12
N VAL A 321 -18.28 0.09 3.18
CA VAL A 321 -19.73 0.25 3.04
C VAL A 321 -20.43 -0.48 4.18
N SER A 322 -21.42 0.18 4.79
CA SER A 322 -22.24 -0.43 5.86
C SER A 322 -23.14 -1.53 5.28
N THR A 323 -23.15 -2.70 5.93
CA THR A 323 -23.98 -3.85 5.52
C THR A 323 -25.34 -3.90 6.24
N ARG A 324 -25.54 -3.01 7.21
CA ARG A 324 -26.76 -2.79 7.99
C ARG A 324 -26.68 -1.42 8.66
N ASP A 325 -27.73 -1.00 9.33
CA ASP A 325 -27.67 0.18 10.21
C ASP A 325 -26.67 -0.05 11.34
N ILE A 326 -25.82 0.96 11.61
CA ILE A 326 -24.73 0.88 12.59
C ILE A 326 -24.78 2.08 13.51
N GLU A 327 -24.93 1.83 14.83
CA GLU A 327 -24.78 2.86 15.84
C GLU A 327 -23.29 3.07 16.14
N PHE A 328 -22.83 4.31 15.96
CA PHE A 328 -21.48 4.73 16.32
C PHE A 328 -21.37 5.03 17.84
N PRO A 329 -20.14 5.06 18.39
CA PRO A 329 -19.93 5.31 19.83
C PRO A 329 -20.54 6.61 20.37
N ASN A 330 -20.75 7.61 19.50
CA ASN A 330 -21.41 8.87 19.84
C ASN A 330 -22.95 8.80 19.79
N GLY A 331 -23.55 7.64 19.51
CA GLY A 331 -24.98 7.43 19.40
C GLY A 331 -25.59 7.78 18.03
N ALA A 332 -24.81 8.31 17.09
CA ALA A 332 -25.28 8.55 15.73
C ALA A 332 -25.41 7.24 14.95
N VAL A 333 -26.41 7.15 14.07
CA VAL A 333 -26.67 5.94 13.27
C VAL A 333 -26.23 6.15 11.81
N LEU A 334 -25.33 5.28 11.36
CA LEU A 334 -24.99 5.16 9.94
C LEU A 334 -25.95 4.18 9.28
N PRO A 335 -26.78 4.61 8.31
CA PRO A 335 -27.70 3.71 7.62
C PRO A 335 -26.99 2.66 6.76
N GLU A 336 -27.65 1.53 6.49
CA GLU A 336 -27.21 0.51 5.54
C GLU A 336 -26.90 1.09 4.16
N GLY A 337 -25.86 0.56 3.51
CA GLY A 337 -25.44 0.95 2.14
C GLY A 337 -24.66 2.26 2.07
N ARG A 338 -24.39 2.92 3.19
CA ARG A 338 -23.62 4.16 3.20
C ARG A 338 -22.11 3.89 3.13
N GLN A 339 -21.41 4.69 2.33
CA GLN A 339 -19.96 4.64 2.27
C GLN A 339 -19.33 5.35 3.47
N VAL A 340 -18.25 4.76 3.99
CA VAL A 340 -17.34 5.35 4.97
C VAL A 340 -16.02 5.60 4.29
N LEU A 341 -15.59 6.84 4.19
CA LEU A 341 -14.34 7.25 3.56
C LEU A 341 -13.22 7.38 4.59
N ILE A 342 -12.05 6.90 4.24
CA ILE A 342 -10.82 7.03 5.00
C ILE A 342 -9.78 7.69 4.10
N TYR A 343 -9.40 8.93 4.42
CA TYR A 343 -8.48 9.75 3.63
C TYR A 343 -7.09 9.74 4.25
N ASN A 344 -6.24 8.83 3.78
CA ASN A 344 -4.92 8.57 4.34
C ASN A 344 -3.97 9.76 4.23
N THR A 345 -4.04 10.53 3.15
CA THR A 345 -3.22 11.74 3.00
C THR A 345 -3.40 12.71 4.16
N PHE A 346 -4.61 12.81 4.73
CA PHE A 346 -4.87 13.57 5.96
C PHE A 346 -4.54 12.76 7.22
N ASN A 347 -5.09 11.54 7.34
CA ASN A 347 -5.01 10.74 8.57
C ASN A 347 -3.56 10.44 8.99
N HIS A 348 -2.70 10.13 8.02
CA HIS A 348 -1.29 9.82 8.25
C HIS A 348 -0.45 11.05 8.62
N ARG A 349 -0.95 12.25 8.37
CA ARG A 349 -0.21 13.50 8.54
C ARG A 349 -0.99 14.56 9.33
N ASN A 350 -1.95 14.15 10.16
CA ASN A 350 -2.74 15.06 10.98
C ASN A 350 -1.86 15.80 11.99
N ARG A 351 -1.50 17.05 11.68
CA ARG A 351 -0.60 17.92 12.46
C ARG A 351 -1.10 18.20 13.87
N ALA A 352 -2.41 18.20 14.06
CA ALA A 352 -3.01 18.41 15.39
C ALA A 352 -2.73 17.24 16.35
N ARG A 353 -2.42 16.06 15.80
CA ARG A 353 -2.27 14.82 16.57
C ARG A 353 -0.86 14.23 16.53
N ILE A 354 -0.17 14.36 15.41
CA ILE A 354 1.11 13.72 15.12
C ILE A 354 2.23 14.76 15.16
N PRO A 355 3.08 14.78 16.21
CA PRO A 355 4.14 15.80 16.34
C PRO A 355 5.17 15.78 15.20
N TYR A 356 5.33 14.63 14.55
CA TYR A 356 6.24 14.40 13.42
C TYR A 356 5.51 14.30 12.07
N ALA A 357 4.28 14.83 11.97
CA ALA A 357 3.40 14.67 10.81
C ALA A 357 4.09 14.89 9.45
N ASP A 358 4.91 15.94 9.36
CA ASP A 358 5.57 16.37 8.13
C ASP A 358 7.08 16.08 8.11
N ARG A 359 7.55 15.17 8.97
CA ARG A 359 8.97 14.79 9.06
C ARG A 359 9.15 13.32 8.69
N PHE A 360 10.38 12.97 8.30
CA PHE A 360 10.79 11.57 8.16
C PHE A 360 11.29 11.08 9.53
N ALA A 361 10.51 10.27 10.21
CA ALA A 361 10.70 9.86 11.60
C ALA A 361 10.69 8.33 11.79
N PRO A 362 11.61 7.58 11.15
CA PRO A 362 11.64 6.11 11.22
C PRO A 362 11.81 5.56 12.65
N GLY A 363 12.38 6.34 13.57
CA GLY A 363 12.52 5.97 14.98
C GLY A 363 11.18 5.69 15.69
N GLU A 364 10.08 6.33 15.26
CA GLU A 364 8.75 6.10 15.82
C GLU A 364 8.23 4.68 15.48
N TRP A 365 8.63 4.13 14.35
CA TRP A 365 8.35 2.75 13.96
C TRP A 365 9.27 1.77 14.67
N ALA A 366 10.56 2.08 14.74
CA ALA A 366 11.56 1.25 15.39
C ALA A 366 11.28 1.06 16.89
N SER A 367 10.75 2.08 17.56
CA SER A 367 10.29 2.02 18.96
C SER A 367 8.96 1.26 19.14
N GLY A 368 8.18 1.09 18.08
CA GLY A 368 6.85 0.48 18.09
C GLY A 368 5.69 1.46 18.31
N SER A 369 5.97 2.72 18.68
CA SER A 369 4.92 3.71 18.99
C SER A 369 3.99 4.00 17.82
N ALA A 370 4.54 4.14 16.61
CA ALA A 370 3.75 4.38 15.40
C ALA A 370 2.90 3.18 14.99
N GLY A 371 3.35 1.95 15.28
CA GLY A 371 2.63 0.72 14.90
C GLY A 371 1.29 0.53 15.61
N GLU A 372 1.08 1.19 16.74
CA GLU A 372 -0.17 1.12 17.52
C GLU A 372 -1.24 2.12 17.04
N ASP A 373 -0.86 3.09 16.22
CA ASP A 373 -1.77 4.14 15.75
C ASP A 373 -2.61 3.68 14.55
N TRP A 374 -3.90 3.49 14.77
CA TRP A 374 -4.84 3.08 13.73
C TRP A 374 -5.04 4.10 12.61
N SER A 375 -4.52 5.31 12.75
CA SER A 375 -4.46 6.27 11.65
C SER A 375 -3.49 5.85 10.55
N PHE A 376 -2.45 5.08 10.89
CA PHE A 376 -1.44 4.60 9.93
C PHE A 376 -1.87 3.25 9.32
N ASN A 377 -2.88 3.32 8.48
CA ASN A 377 -3.59 2.15 7.98
C ASN A 377 -3.26 1.78 6.51
N PHE A 378 -2.06 2.06 6.05
CA PHE A 378 -1.60 1.68 4.70
C PHE A 378 -1.58 0.16 4.46
N PHE A 379 -1.47 -0.66 5.49
CA PHE A 379 -1.73 -2.10 5.47
C PHE A 379 -3.14 -2.46 5.99
N SER A 380 -4.01 -1.46 6.21
CA SER A 380 -5.26 -1.61 6.95
C SER A 380 -5.03 -2.15 8.37
N HIS A 381 -6.10 -2.34 9.14
CA HIS A 381 -6.08 -2.89 10.48
C HIS A 381 -7.25 -3.85 10.68
N GLY A 382 -7.27 -4.52 11.83
CA GLY A 382 -8.34 -5.44 12.21
C GLY A 382 -8.37 -6.71 11.35
N PRO A 383 -9.53 -7.37 11.25
CA PRO A 383 -9.64 -8.65 10.54
C PRO A 383 -9.28 -8.56 9.05
N GLN A 384 -9.43 -7.37 8.44
CA GLN A 384 -9.05 -7.10 7.06
C GLN A 384 -7.67 -6.44 6.92
N GLY A 385 -6.82 -6.52 7.93
CA GLY A 385 -5.40 -6.16 7.82
C GLY A 385 -4.72 -6.98 6.72
N CYS A 386 -3.72 -6.39 6.06
CA CYS A 386 -3.01 -7.01 4.95
C CYS A 386 -2.33 -8.31 5.39
N PRO A 387 -2.68 -9.48 4.83
CA PRO A 387 -2.06 -10.74 5.20
C PRO A 387 -0.59 -10.85 4.76
N GLY A 388 -0.18 -10.09 3.75
CA GLY A 388 1.20 -10.03 3.25
C GLY A 388 2.06 -8.91 3.83
N ALA A 389 1.62 -8.20 4.88
CA ALA A 389 2.35 -7.06 5.43
C ALA A 389 3.77 -7.43 5.88
N GLY A 390 3.92 -8.50 6.68
CA GLY A 390 5.21 -8.99 7.15
C GLY A 390 6.15 -9.36 6.00
N LEU A 391 5.64 -10.12 5.03
CA LEU A 391 6.41 -10.51 3.83
C LEU A 391 6.84 -9.29 3.01
N SER A 392 5.95 -8.32 2.79
CA SER A 392 6.27 -7.11 2.03
C SER A 392 7.35 -6.27 2.72
N VAL A 393 7.24 -6.08 4.04
CA VAL A 393 8.26 -5.37 4.82
C VAL A 393 9.60 -6.11 4.77
N PHE A 394 9.60 -7.42 4.96
CA PHE A 394 10.81 -8.25 4.89
C PHE A 394 11.51 -8.14 3.53
N LEU A 395 10.77 -8.25 2.41
CA LEU A 395 11.33 -8.13 1.07
C LEU A 395 11.92 -6.73 0.82
N GLY A 396 11.20 -5.67 1.19
CA GLY A 396 11.70 -4.30 1.08
C GLY A 396 12.96 -4.07 1.92
N GLN A 397 12.98 -4.54 3.18
CA GLN A 397 14.17 -4.49 4.05
C GLN A 397 15.35 -5.24 3.44
N ALA A 398 15.14 -6.46 2.93
CA ALA A 398 16.20 -7.28 2.36
C ALA A 398 16.83 -6.61 1.13
N VAL A 399 16.01 -6.05 0.22
CA VAL A 399 16.52 -5.29 -0.94
C VAL A 399 17.28 -4.06 -0.49
N MET A 400 16.69 -3.22 0.38
CA MET A 400 17.32 -1.98 0.85
C MET A 400 18.62 -2.25 1.62
N ALA A 401 18.66 -3.26 2.49
CA ALA A 401 19.85 -3.62 3.26
C ALA A 401 21.01 -4.01 2.34
N ASN A 402 20.75 -4.86 1.34
CA ASN A 402 21.77 -5.27 0.37
C ASN A 402 22.25 -4.10 -0.50
N MET A 403 21.35 -3.23 -0.98
CA MET A 403 21.72 -2.02 -1.72
C MET A 403 22.60 -1.09 -0.88
N LEU A 404 22.19 -0.78 0.36
CA LEU A 404 22.90 0.14 1.24
C LEU A 404 24.25 -0.42 1.72
N SER A 405 24.41 -1.73 1.80
CA SER A 405 25.68 -2.39 2.09
C SER A 405 26.68 -2.30 0.93
N ALA A 406 26.18 -2.14 -0.30
CA ALA A 406 27.01 -2.14 -1.50
C ALA A 406 27.69 -0.79 -1.78
N GLY A 407 27.21 0.33 -1.21
CA GLY A 407 27.80 1.62 -1.50
C GLY A 407 27.11 2.85 -0.91
N ALA A 408 27.54 4.01 -1.34
CA ALA A 408 26.98 5.29 -0.96
C ALA A 408 25.67 5.58 -1.71
N LEU A 409 24.62 5.95 -0.97
CA LEU A 409 23.32 6.31 -1.51
C LEU A 409 23.26 7.80 -1.84
N SER A 410 22.80 8.13 -3.02
CA SER A 410 22.49 9.48 -3.48
C SER A 410 21.13 9.55 -4.17
N VAL A 411 20.57 10.74 -4.29
CA VAL A 411 19.33 11.01 -5.02
C VAL A 411 19.50 12.25 -5.91
N SER A 412 18.89 12.22 -7.09
CA SER A 412 18.78 13.35 -8.01
C SER A 412 17.32 13.58 -8.40
N GLY A 413 17.00 14.77 -8.94
CA GLY A 413 15.64 15.12 -9.39
C GLY A 413 14.70 15.61 -8.27
N VAL A 414 14.95 15.32 -7.01
CA VAL A 414 14.16 15.79 -5.87
C VAL A 414 15.02 16.39 -4.77
N ARG A 415 14.43 17.33 -4.02
CA ARG A 415 15.03 17.90 -2.80
C ARG A 415 14.09 17.71 -1.64
N LEU A 416 14.47 16.83 -0.71
CA LEU A 416 13.77 16.61 0.55
C LEU A 416 14.68 17.16 1.66
N ASP A 417 14.36 18.35 2.17
CA ASP A 417 15.15 19.04 3.20
C ASP A 417 14.76 18.53 4.58
N SER A 418 15.68 17.86 5.29
CA SER A 418 15.44 17.32 6.63
C SER A 418 15.09 18.40 7.68
N GLY A 419 15.42 19.66 7.42
CA GLY A 419 15.10 20.81 8.29
C GLY A 419 13.73 21.43 8.02
N LYS A 420 12.98 20.97 7.02
CA LYS A 420 11.68 21.53 6.60
C LYS A 420 10.58 20.48 6.58
N PRO A 421 9.29 20.92 6.61
CA PRO A 421 8.18 20.03 6.34
C PRO A 421 8.33 19.37 4.96
N LEU A 422 8.18 18.03 4.93
CA LEU A 422 8.21 17.28 3.69
C LEU A 422 6.92 17.53 2.88
N PRO A 423 6.99 17.52 1.53
CA PRO A 423 5.83 17.76 0.68
C PRO A 423 4.77 16.65 0.86
N HIS A 424 3.49 16.99 0.71
CA HIS A 424 2.40 16.01 0.72
C HIS A 424 2.38 15.16 -0.55
N SER A 425 2.75 15.73 -1.68
CA SER A 425 2.91 15.02 -2.94
C SER A 425 4.38 14.82 -3.25
N LEU A 426 4.77 13.62 -3.65
CA LEU A 426 6.10 13.30 -4.17
C LEU A 426 5.92 12.73 -5.58
N ASP A 427 6.51 13.40 -6.59
CA ASP A 427 6.50 12.91 -7.97
C ASP A 427 7.36 11.65 -8.08
N LEU A 428 6.71 10.50 -8.10
CA LEU A 428 7.38 9.19 -8.15
C LEU A 428 8.22 9.00 -9.43
N PHE A 429 7.88 9.70 -10.52
CA PHE A 429 8.55 9.64 -11.82
C PHE A 429 9.55 10.76 -12.04
N GLY A 430 9.76 11.63 -11.05
CA GLY A 430 10.57 12.84 -11.17
C GLY A 430 11.95 12.77 -10.54
N PHE A 431 12.35 11.64 -9.99
CA PHE A 431 13.64 11.46 -9.33
C PHE A 431 14.21 10.06 -9.54
N GLU A 432 15.49 9.94 -9.28
CA GLU A 432 16.23 8.69 -9.30
C GLU A 432 17.16 8.58 -8.10
N VAL A 433 17.40 7.36 -7.63
CA VAL A 433 18.41 7.06 -6.61
C VAL A 433 19.57 6.32 -7.24
N GLN A 434 20.74 6.42 -6.62
CA GLN A 434 21.93 5.71 -7.10
C GLN A 434 22.77 5.21 -5.90
N ILE A 435 23.26 3.98 -6.03
CA ILE A 435 24.24 3.38 -5.10
C ILE A 435 25.56 3.28 -5.85
N THR A 436 26.60 3.97 -5.39
CA THR A 436 27.91 4.01 -6.05
C THR A 436 29.06 3.81 -5.08
N GLY A 437 30.07 3.03 -5.53
CA GLY A 437 31.34 2.81 -4.80
C GLY A 437 31.17 1.89 -3.57
N ALA A 438 32.28 1.35 -3.08
CA ALA A 438 32.32 0.74 -1.75
C ALA A 438 32.41 1.84 -0.69
N VAL A 439 31.65 1.73 0.37
CA VAL A 439 31.76 2.60 1.55
C VAL A 439 32.96 2.20 2.39
#